data_7696fc9c8633f14877663869c4b641a0
#
_entry.id   7696fc9c8633f14877663869c4b641a0
#
_cell.length_a   1.000
_cell.length_b   1.000
_cell.length_c   1.000
_cell.angle_alpha   90.00
_cell.angle_beta   90.00
_cell.angle_gamma   90.00
#
_symmetry.space_group_name_H-M   'P 1'
#
loop_
_entity.id
_entity.type
_entity.pdbx_description
1 polymer ?
#
loop_
_entity_poly.entity_id
_entity_poly.type
_entity_poly.pdbx_seq_one_letter_code
_entity_poly.pdbx_strand_id
1 'polypeptide(L)'
;MAASLFKWLRGERLGLLSGAILSLLLLSATPHPLYIAVTEINHNAKDKILEVSCKVFTNDFETVLEKVAGSRVDLSAAKDKAASDKLIADYVGRHLRLKVDGKPVQLHFVGSENEEDGTWSYFQVNDIQAVKRIDVGNDLLYDGFNQQINIMHVTVGGQRKSLRLDYPDANASFQF
;
A
#
# COMPACT_ATOMS: atom_id res chain seq x y z
N MET A 1 16.06 -30.80 60.05
CA MET A 1 14.83 -30.75 59.24
C MET A 1 14.47 -29.35 58.66
N ALA A 2 15.06 -28.26 59.09
CA ALA A 2 14.71 -26.90 58.61
C ALA A 2 15.43 -26.49 57.27
N ALA A 3 16.53 -27.10 56.93
CA ALA A 3 17.35 -26.72 55.76
C ALA A 3 16.77 -27.19 54.40
N SER A 4 15.91 -28.21 54.37
CA SER A 4 15.35 -28.73 53.12
C SER A 4 14.14 -27.94 52.63
N LEU A 5 13.36 -27.36 53.57
CA LEU A 5 12.21 -26.56 53.21
C LEU A 5 12.58 -25.22 52.52
N PHE A 6 13.73 -24.67 52.90
CA PHE A 6 14.21 -23.39 52.35
C PHE A 6 14.73 -23.50 50.88
N LYS A 7 15.26 -24.68 50.52
CA LYS A 7 15.69 -24.96 49.15
C LYS A 7 14.52 -25.13 48.17
N TRP A 8 13.42 -25.77 48.65
CA TRP A 8 12.24 -25.99 47.82
C TRP A 8 11.53 -24.66 47.47
N LEU A 9 11.33 -23.79 48.47
CA LEU A 9 10.71 -22.47 48.29
C LEU A 9 11.52 -21.52 47.40
N ARG A 10 12.85 -21.70 47.31
CA ARG A 10 13.71 -20.88 46.45
C ARG A 10 13.64 -21.30 44.99
N GLY A 11 13.50 -22.59 44.70
CA GLY A 11 13.38 -23.12 43.34
C GLY A 11 12.07 -22.75 42.65
N GLU A 12 10.96 -22.83 43.37
CA GLU A 12 9.64 -22.48 42.82
C GLU A 12 9.48 -20.98 42.52
N ARG A 13 10.03 -20.13 43.39
CA ARG A 13 9.99 -18.67 43.17
C ARG A 13 10.85 -18.23 41.98
N LEU A 14 11.99 -18.90 41.75
CA LEU A 14 12.84 -18.63 40.58
C LEU A 14 12.14 -19.08 39.28
N GLY A 15 11.46 -20.20 39.26
CA GLY A 15 10.67 -20.69 38.14
C GLY A 15 9.50 -19.78 37.78
N LEU A 16 8.76 -19.27 38.78
CA LEU A 16 7.65 -18.34 38.59
C LEU A 16 8.13 -16.95 38.06
N LEU A 17 9.26 -16.46 38.57
CA LEU A 17 9.86 -15.21 38.08
C LEU A 17 10.37 -15.36 36.65
N SER A 18 10.99 -16.47 36.28
CA SER A 18 11.46 -16.74 34.91
C SER A 18 10.29 -16.88 33.94
N GLY A 19 9.20 -17.53 34.35
CA GLY A 19 7.98 -17.65 33.54
C GLY A 19 7.29 -16.29 33.32
N ALA A 20 7.25 -15.44 34.34
CA ALA A 20 6.66 -14.11 34.25
C ALA A 20 7.49 -13.16 33.33
N ILE A 21 8.82 -13.25 33.38
CA ILE A 21 9.70 -12.47 32.49
C ILE A 21 9.57 -12.95 31.05
N LEU A 22 9.51 -14.26 30.81
CA LEU A 22 9.33 -14.80 29.47
C LEU A 22 7.97 -14.44 28.86
N SER A 23 6.88 -14.44 29.65
CA SER A 23 5.57 -14.00 29.17
C SER A 23 5.53 -12.49 28.89
N LEU A 24 6.25 -11.66 29.65
CA LEU A 24 6.34 -10.22 29.38
C LEU A 24 7.10 -9.92 28.06
N LEU A 25 8.13 -10.71 27.72
CA LEU A 25 8.86 -10.58 26.48
C LEU A 25 8.02 -10.97 25.25
N LEU A 26 7.09 -11.91 25.41
CA LEU A 26 6.18 -12.31 24.31
C LEU A 26 5.07 -11.29 24.01
N LEU A 27 4.73 -10.42 24.98
CA LEU A 27 3.75 -9.35 24.76
C LEU A 27 4.32 -8.12 24.04
N SER A 28 5.64 -8.01 23.90
CA SER A 28 6.30 -6.81 23.36
C SER A 28 6.46 -6.81 21.85
N ALA A 29 6.10 -7.89 21.15
CA ALA A 29 6.26 -8.04 19.70
C ALA A 29 4.90 -7.93 18.99
N THR A 30 4.21 -6.81 19.13
CA THR A 30 3.21 -6.43 18.12
C THR A 30 3.94 -5.73 16.98
N PRO A 31 4.10 -6.35 15.81
CA PRO A 31 4.57 -5.61 14.65
C PRO A 31 3.54 -4.51 14.41
N HIS A 32 3.97 -3.26 14.41
CA HIS A 32 3.13 -2.18 13.89
C HIS A 32 3.00 -2.44 12.38
N PRO A 33 1.82 -2.78 11.87
CA PRO A 33 1.64 -2.98 10.45
C PRO A 33 1.98 -1.67 9.74
N LEU A 34 2.91 -1.72 8.79
CA LEU A 34 3.22 -0.59 7.91
C LEU A 34 2.26 -0.66 6.73
N TYR A 35 1.31 0.26 6.66
CA TYR A 35 0.41 0.39 5.52
C TYR A 35 1.10 1.26 4.47
N ILE A 36 1.60 0.63 3.40
CA ILE A 36 2.36 1.30 2.35
C ILE A 36 1.78 0.95 0.98
N ALA A 37 1.56 1.96 0.15
CA ALA A 37 1.34 1.81 -1.28
C ALA A 37 2.41 2.59 -2.05
N VAL A 38 2.83 2.04 -3.19
CA VAL A 38 3.79 2.69 -4.09
C VAL A 38 3.11 2.95 -5.41
N THR A 39 3.16 4.19 -5.88
CA THR A 39 2.68 4.59 -7.20
C THR A 39 3.86 5.05 -8.04
N GLU A 40 4.03 4.45 -9.20
CA GLU A 40 5.01 4.88 -10.21
C GLU A 40 4.29 5.49 -11.39
N ILE A 41 4.78 6.63 -11.88
CA ILE A 41 4.29 7.33 -13.07
C ILE A 41 5.50 7.58 -13.97
N ASN A 42 5.48 7.02 -15.18
CA ASN A 42 6.55 7.16 -16.15
C ASN A 42 6.03 7.78 -17.44
N HIS A 43 6.64 8.88 -17.90
CA HIS A 43 6.34 9.45 -19.19
C HIS A 43 7.14 8.74 -20.30
N ASN A 44 6.45 7.93 -21.07
CA ASN A 44 6.98 7.31 -22.28
C ASN A 44 6.77 8.28 -23.46
N ALA A 45 7.79 9.10 -23.73
CA ALA A 45 7.73 10.11 -24.78
C ALA A 45 7.63 9.52 -26.19
N LYS A 46 8.13 8.28 -26.40
CA LYS A 46 8.08 7.61 -27.72
C LYS A 46 6.63 7.24 -28.06
N ASP A 47 5.93 6.66 -27.10
CA ASP A 47 4.54 6.19 -27.28
C ASP A 47 3.51 7.27 -26.92
N LYS A 48 3.98 8.41 -26.38
CA LYS A 48 3.17 9.57 -25.95
C LYS A 48 2.11 9.19 -24.90
N ILE A 49 2.51 8.39 -23.92
CA ILE A 49 1.65 7.95 -22.82
C ILE A 49 2.30 8.23 -21.48
N LEU A 50 1.48 8.30 -20.42
CA LEU A 50 1.93 8.00 -19.06
C LEU A 50 1.61 6.55 -18.74
N GLU A 51 2.63 5.81 -18.33
CA GLU A 51 2.51 4.49 -17.74
C GLU A 51 2.39 4.69 -16.23
N VAL A 52 1.35 4.12 -15.62
CA VAL A 52 1.08 4.26 -14.19
C VAL A 52 0.93 2.88 -13.58
N SER A 53 1.68 2.60 -12.53
CA SER A 53 1.52 1.39 -11.74
C SER A 53 1.33 1.71 -10.26
N CYS A 54 0.49 0.91 -9.60
CA CYS A 54 0.29 0.97 -8.16
C CYS A 54 0.57 -0.40 -7.57
N LYS A 55 1.46 -0.47 -6.57
CA LYS A 55 1.70 -1.67 -5.75
C LYS A 55 1.12 -1.45 -4.36
N VAL A 56 0.30 -2.38 -3.91
CA VAL A 56 -0.34 -2.38 -2.59
C VAL A 56 -0.18 -3.76 -1.99
N PHE A 57 0.00 -3.89 -0.67
CA PHE A 57 -0.09 -5.19 -0.02
C PHE A 57 -1.45 -5.82 -0.27
N THR A 58 -1.46 -7.06 -0.76
CA THR A 58 -2.68 -7.75 -1.19
C THR A 58 -3.74 -7.80 -0.08
N ASN A 59 -3.36 -8.17 1.14
CA ASN A 59 -4.28 -8.26 2.28
C ASN A 59 -4.90 -6.91 2.65
N ASP A 60 -4.12 -5.82 2.56
CA ASP A 60 -4.62 -4.47 2.85
C ASP A 60 -5.60 -4.03 1.77
N PHE A 61 -5.27 -4.34 0.51
CA PHE A 61 -6.13 -4.01 -0.61
C PHE A 61 -7.45 -4.78 -0.56
N GLU A 62 -7.41 -6.09 -0.31
CA GLU A 62 -8.61 -6.91 -0.09
C GLU A 62 -9.49 -6.32 1.01
N THR A 63 -8.90 -5.95 2.16
CA THR A 63 -9.62 -5.35 3.28
C THR A 63 -10.40 -4.09 2.88
N VAL A 64 -9.82 -3.24 2.06
CA VAL A 64 -10.48 -2.02 1.60
C VAL A 64 -11.51 -2.31 0.51
N LEU A 65 -11.18 -3.18 -0.44
CA LEU A 65 -12.09 -3.57 -1.50
C LEU A 65 -13.33 -4.30 -0.96
N GLU A 66 -13.20 -5.11 0.10
CA GLU A 66 -14.34 -5.74 0.79
C GLU A 66 -15.32 -4.73 1.37
N LYS A 67 -14.80 -3.63 1.96
CA LYS A 67 -15.65 -2.53 2.47
C LYS A 67 -16.44 -1.87 1.34
N VAL A 68 -15.80 -1.67 0.18
CA VAL A 68 -16.44 -1.06 -0.99
C VAL A 68 -17.44 -2.00 -1.65
N ALA A 69 -17.10 -3.29 -1.79
CA ALA A 69 -17.94 -4.29 -2.44
C ALA A 69 -19.08 -4.80 -1.54
N GLY A 70 -18.97 -4.64 -0.22
CA GLY A 70 -19.91 -5.21 0.76
C GLY A 70 -19.87 -6.75 0.81
N SER A 71 -18.84 -7.38 0.29
CA SER A 71 -18.65 -8.82 0.23
C SER A 71 -17.16 -9.18 0.26
N ARG A 72 -16.86 -10.44 0.59
CA ARG A 72 -15.49 -10.94 0.60
C ARG A 72 -14.84 -10.82 -0.79
N VAL A 73 -13.61 -10.32 -0.80
CA VAL A 73 -12.75 -10.19 -1.98
C VAL A 73 -11.53 -11.07 -1.81
N ASP A 74 -11.21 -11.87 -2.83
CA ASP A 74 -10.00 -12.69 -2.89
C ASP A 74 -9.31 -12.38 -4.22
N LEU A 75 -8.28 -11.55 -4.17
CA LEU A 75 -7.54 -11.12 -5.36
C LEU A 75 -6.64 -12.23 -5.92
N SER A 76 -6.40 -13.30 -5.14
CA SER A 76 -5.61 -14.46 -5.57
C SER A 76 -6.44 -15.50 -6.34
N ALA A 77 -7.76 -15.39 -6.29
CA ALA A 77 -8.68 -16.35 -6.93
C ALA A 77 -8.75 -16.13 -8.45
N ALA A 78 -8.06 -16.97 -9.22
CA ALA A 78 -7.98 -16.86 -10.67
C ALA A 78 -9.34 -16.86 -11.39
N LYS A 79 -10.34 -17.55 -10.85
CA LYS A 79 -11.69 -17.67 -11.45
C LYS A 79 -12.50 -16.37 -11.47
N ASP A 80 -12.17 -15.41 -10.59
CA ASP A 80 -12.89 -14.15 -10.45
C ASP A 80 -12.07 -12.94 -10.96
N LYS A 81 -11.02 -13.20 -11.75
CA LYS A 81 -10.05 -12.17 -12.21
C LYS A 81 -10.73 -10.95 -12.85
N ALA A 82 -11.69 -11.14 -13.73
CA ALA A 82 -12.36 -10.02 -14.40
C ALA A 82 -13.19 -9.15 -13.42
N ALA A 83 -13.81 -9.75 -12.41
CA ALA A 83 -14.53 -9.01 -11.38
C ALA A 83 -13.56 -8.26 -10.47
N SER A 84 -12.44 -8.88 -10.08
CA SER A 84 -11.38 -8.27 -9.31
C SER A 84 -10.74 -7.10 -10.07
N ASP A 85 -10.42 -7.27 -11.34
CA ASP A 85 -9.87 -6.22 -12.21
C ASP A 85 -10.79 -5.01 -12.30
N LYS A 86 -12.10 -5.25 -12.46
CA LYS A 86 -13.08 -4.17 -12.47
C LYS A 86 -13.13 -3.42 -11.14
N LEU A 87 -13.12 -4.15 -10.03
CA LEU A 87 -13.15 -3.56 -8.68
C LEU A 87 -11.90 -2.74 -8.41
N ILE A 88 -10.72 -3.25 -8.77
CA ILE A 88 -9.44 -2.54 -8.69
C ILE A 88 -9.45 -1.27 -9.54
N ALA A 89 -9.89 -1.38 -10.81
CA ALA A 89 -9.96 -0.24 -11.73
C ALA A 89 -10.86 0.86 -11.21
N ASP A 90 -12.06 0.50 -10.73
CA ASP A 90 -13.05 1.43 -10.18
C ASP A 90 -12.54 2.09 -8.88
N TYR A 91 -11.83 1.34 -8.02
CA TYR A 91 -11.28 1.84 -6.77
C TYR A 91 -10.12 2.81 -7.04
N VAL A 92 -9.09 2.35 -7.75
CA VAL A 92 -7.91 3.17 -8.04
C VAL A 92 -8.30 4.43 -8.83
N GLY A 93 -9.20 4.32 -9.81
CA GLY A 93 -9.68 5.47 -10.59
C GLY A 93 -10.36 6.57 -9.77
N ARG A 94 -10.91 6.23 -8.60
CA ARG A 94 -11.48 7.22 -7.66
C ARG A 94 -10.43 7.85 -6.75
N HIS A 95 -9.42 7.09 -6.35
CA HIS A 95 -8.45 7.46 -5.33
C HIS A 95 -7.12 7.98 -5.90
N LEU A 96 -6.83 7.74 -7.18
CA LEU A 96 -5.67 8.27 -7.87
C LEU A 96 -6.10 9.21 -9.00
N ARG A 97 -5.85 10.48 -8.87
CA ARG A 97 -6.26 11.53 -9.81
C ARG A 97 -5.02 12.26 -10.31
N LEU A 98 -4.90 12.41 -11.62
CA LEU A 98 -3.76 13.07 -12.25
C LEU A 98 -4.18 14.33 -13.02
N LYS A 99 -3.30 15.34 -12.99
CA LYS A 99 -3.35 16.47 -13.93
C LYS A 99 -1.97 16.61 -14.58
N VAL A 100 -1.94 16.74 -15.87
CA VAL A 100 -0.73 17.05 -16.66
C VAL A 100 -0.82 18.49 -17.13
N ASP A 101 0.17 19.29 -16.77
CA ASP A 101 0.22 20.74 -17.10
C ASP A 101 -1.10 21.47 -16.76
N GLY A 102 -1.67 21.12 -15.60
CA GLY A 102 -2.91 21.70 -15.08
C GLY A 102 -4.22 21.11 -15.64
N LYS A 103 -4.14 20.24 -16.65
CA LYS A 103 -5.33 19.59 -17.25
C LYS A 103 -5.56 18.21 -16.62
N PRO A 104 -6.78 17.92 -16.14
CA PRO A 104 -7.10 16.59 -15.65
C PRO A 104 -7.01 15.56 -16.79
N VAL A 105 -6.47 14.38 -16.48
CA VAL A 105 -6.32 13.27 -17.41
C VAL A 105 -7.01 12.03 -16.87
N GLN A 106 -7.43 11.14 -17.77
CA GLN A 106 -8.12 9.90 -17.41
C GLN A 106 -7.16 8.73 -17.39
N LEU A 107 -7.21 7.96 -16.31
CA LEU A 107 -6.53 6.68 -16.19
C LEU A 107 -7.34 5.59 -16.90
N HIS A 108 -6.70 4.89 -17.82
CA HIS A 108 -7.25 3.71 -18.50
C HIS A 108 -6.61 2.46 -17.90
N PHE A 109 -7.42 1.60 -17.32
CA PHE A 109 -6.95 0.35 -16.72
C PHE A 109 -6.42 -0.59 -17.79
N VAL A 110 -5.24 -1.16 -17.55
CA VAL A 110 -4.54 -2.10 -18.44
C VAL A 110 -4.63 -3.53 -17.91
N GLY A 111 -4.50 -3.71 -16.60
CA GLY A 111 -4.53 -5.02 -15.96
C GLY A 111 -4.06 -4.97 -14.51
N SER A 112 -4.14 -6.11 -13.84
CA SER A 112 -3.55 -6.31 -12.52
C SER A 112 -2.88 -7.67 -12.42
N GLU A 113 -1.93 -7.81 -11.51
CA GLU A 113 -1.29 -9.08 -11.16
C GLU A 113 -0.92 -9.12 -9.69
N ASN A 114 -0.79 -10.32 -9.16
CA ASN A 114 -0.28 -10.54 -7.81
C ASN A 114 1.16 -11.06 -7.91
N GLU A 115 2.07 -10.44 -7.19
CA GLU A 115 3.45 -10.83 -7.08
C GLU A 115 3.85 -10.82 -5.60
N GLU A 116 4.26 -11.98 -5.08
CA GLU A 116 4.57 -12.18 -3.66
C GLU A 116 3.39 -11.78 -2.76
N ASP A 117 3.59 -10.77 -1.90
CA ASP A 117 2.59 -10.23 -0.98
C ASP A 117 1.88 -8.97 -1.52
N GLY A 118 2.18 -8.57 -2.75
CA GLY A 118 1.69 -7.35 -3.38
C GLY A 118 0.77 -7.59 -4.57
N THR A 119 -0.25 -6.74 -4.68
CA THR A 119 -1.08 -6.60 -5.88
C THR A 119 -0.61 -5.38 -6.66
N TRP A 120 -0.21 -5.62 -7.91
CA TRP A 120 0.08 -4.58 -8.88
C TRP A 120 -1.16 -4.28 -9.72
N SER A 121 -1.40 -3.01 -9.98
CA SER A 121 -2.41 -2.54 -10.92
C SER A 121 -1.79 -1.54 -11.89
N TYR A 122 -2.10 -1.71 -13.17
CA TYR A 122 -1.50 -0.96 -14.28
C TYR A 122 -2.54 -0.13 -14.99
N PHE A 123 -2.17 1.12 -15.25
CA PHE A 123 -2.99 2.09 -15.97
C PHE A 123 -2.13 2.83 -16.99
N GLN A 124 -2.78 3.41 -17.97
CA GLN A 124 -2.14 4.35 -18.90
C GLN A 124 -2.98 5.60 -19.11
N VAL A 125 -2.32 6.70 -19.46
CA VAL A 125 -2.94 7.93 -19.96
C VAL A 125 -2.42 8.15 -21.37
N ASN A 126 -3.33 8.31 -22.32
CA ASN A 126 -2.99 8.49 -23.74
C ASN A 126 -2.76 9.96 -24.10
N ASP A 127 -2.14 10.19 -25.25
CA ASP A 127 -1.97 11.48 -25.90
C ASP A 127 -1.14 12.51 -25.10
N ILE A 128 -0.17 12.04 -24.33
CA ILE A 128 0.74 12.88 -23.54
C ILE A 128 2.05 13.11 -24.31
N GLN A 129 2.12 14.18 -25.08
CA GLN A 129 3.29 14.48 -25.91
C GLN A 129 4.48 15.03 -25.13
N ALA A 130 4.21 15.87 -24.14
CA ALA A 130 5.22 16.49 -23.28
C ALA A 130 4.65 16.71 -21.87
N VAL A 131 5.53 16.78 -20.90
CA VAL A 131 5.18 16.98 -19.51
C VAL A 131 6.13 18.00 -18.90
N LYS A 132 5.57 19.09 -18.33
CA LYS A 132 6.29 20.06 -17.50
C LYS A 132 5.94 19.92 -16.02
N ARG A 133 4.70 19.50 -15.76
CA ARG A 133 4.18 19.37 -14.39
C ARG A 133 3.17 18.22 -14.31
N ILE A 134 3.29 17.41 -13.27
CA ILE A 134 2.26 16.44 -12.90
C ILE A 134 1.78 16.78 -11.49
N ASP A 135 0.47 17.03 -11.35
CA ASP A 135 -0.20 17.12 -10.05
C ASP A 135 -0.92 15.80 -9.80
N VAL A 136 -0.72 15.25 -8.61
CA VAL A 136 -1.25 13.94 -8.21
C VAL A 136 -2.10 14.12 -6.96
N GLY A 137 -3.36 13.67 -7.03
CA GLY A 137 -4.17 13.37 -5.85
C GLY A 137 -4.11 11.88 -5.60
N ASN A 138 -3.60 11.45 -4.46
CA ASN A 138 -3.42 10.04 -4.10
C ASN A 138 -3.87 9.83 -2.66
N ASP A 139 -5.07 9.33 -2.50
CA ASP A 139 -5.67 8.93 -1.22
C ASP A 139 -5.99 7.42 -1.19
N LEU A 140 -5.19 6.61 -1.92
CA LEU A 140 -5.27 5.16 -1.92
C LEU A 140 -5.21 4.64 -0.47
N LEU A 141 -6.15 3.77 -0.11
CA LEU A 141 -6.32 3.10 1.17
C LEU A 141 -6.58 4.03 2.39
N TYR A 142 -6.79 5.33 2.20
CA TYR A 142 -7.09 6.26 3.30
C TYR A 142 -8.45 6.00 3.96
N ASP A 143 -9.39 5.42 3.25
CA ASP A 143 -10.70 4.95 3.75
C ASP A 143 -10.60 3.65 4.59
N GLY A 144 -9.47 2.97 4.54
CA GLY A 144 -9.16 1.77 5.31
C GLY A 144 -8.24 2.01 6.50
N PHE A 145 -7.21 2.86 6.29
CA PHE A 145 -6.08 2.95 7.21
C PHE A 145 -5.64 4.40 7.44
N ASN A 146 -5.77 4.87 8.67
CA ASN A 146 -5.35 6.22 9.08
C ASN A 146 -3.83 6.36 9.32
N GLN A 147 -3.06 5.31 9.08
CA GLN A 147 -1.58 5.28 9.13
C GLN A 147 -1.00 4.98 7.75
N GLN A 148 -1.81 5.09 6.70
CA GLN A 148 -1.38 4.83 5.33
C GLN A 148 -0.28 5.78 4.89
N ILE A 149 0.70 5.21 4.20
CA ILE A 149 1.82 5.92 3.55
C ILE A 149 1.72 5.65 2.05
N ASN A 150 1.62 6.71 1.26
CA ASN A 150 1.63 6.63 -0.20
C ASN A 150 2.96 7.20 -0.73
N ILE A 151 3.82 6.33 -1.27
CA ILE A 151 5.08 6.70 -1.89
C ILE A 151 4.84 6.86 -3.38
N MET A 152 5.29 7.98 -3.94
CA MET A 152 5.15 8.26 -5.36
C MET A 152 6.51 8.46 -6.01
N HIS A 153 6.66 7.88 -7.19
CA HIS A 153 7.81 8.05 -8.05
C HIS A 153 7.32 8.52 -9.41
N VAL A 154 7.81 9.67 -9.85
CA VAL A 154 7.44 10.25 -11.16
C VAL A 154 8.70 10.43 -11.98
N THR A 155 8.71 9.87 -13.21
CA THR A 155 9.83 9.94 -14.14
C THR A 155 9.39 10.63 -15.43
N VAL A 156 10.09 11.70 -15.80
CA VAL A 156 9.87 12.44 -17.06
C VAL A 156 11.23 12.78 -17.66
N GLY A 157 11.44 12.45 -18.94
CA GLY A 157 12.70 12.71 -19.62
C GLY A 157 13.93 12.08 -18.95
N GLY A 158 13.75 10.94 -18.28
CA GLY A 158 14.80 10.26 -17.51
C GLY A 158 15.05 10.84 -16.12
N GLN A 159 14.43 11.96 -15.75
CA GLN A 159 14.52 12.54 -14.42
C GLN A 159 13.45 11.91 -13.50
N ARG A 160 13.89 11.22 -12.44
CA ARG A 160 12.98 10.65 -11.41
C ARG A 160 12.90 11.59 -10.22
N LYS A 161 11.69 11.87 -9.79
CA LYS A 161 11.37 12.58 -8.53
C LYS A 161 10.48 11.71 -7.67
N SER A 162 10.67 11.78 -6.36
CA SER A 162 9.94 10.96 -5.40
C SER A 162 9.36 11.82 -4.29
N LEU A 163 8.20 11.45 -3.79
CA LEU A 163 7.54 12.09 -2.68
C LEU A 163 6.77 11.05 -1.86
N ARG A 164 6.73 11.25 -0.57
CA ARG A 164 5.94 10.48 0.38
C ARG A 164 4.78 11.34 0.87
N LEU A 165 3.58 10.77 0.87
CA LEU A 165 2.39 11.32 1.50
C LEU A 165 2.02 10.44 2.69
N ASP A 166 1.85 11.04 3.86
CA ASP A 166 1.31 10.39 5.05
C ASP A 166 -0.14 10.85 5.24
N TYR A 167 -1.04 9.94 5.58
CA TYR A 167 -2.42 10.30 5.93
C TYR A 167 -2.45 11.49 6.91
N PRO A 168 -3.30 12.52 6.70
CA PRO A 168 -4.31 12.67 5.66
C PRO A 168 -3.86 13.44 4.39
N ASP A 169 -2.56 13.73 4.24
CA ASP A 169 -2.06 14.47 3.08
C ASP A 169 -2.18 13.62 1.81
N ALA A 170 -2.92 14.15 0.81
CA ALA A 170 -3.26 13.40 -0.39
C ALA A 170 -2.80 14.06 -1.69
N ASN A 171 -2.08 15.17 -1.65
CA ASN A 171 -1.76 15.93 -2.85
C ASN A 171 -0.26 16.17 -3.00
N ALA A 172 0.24 15.98 -4.21
CA ALA A 172 1.63 16.23 -4.57
C ALA A 172 1.73 16.93 -5.93
N SER A 173 2.85 17.62 -6.16
CA SER A 173 3.16 18.26 -7.43
C SER A 173 4.62 18.02 -7.80
N PHE A 174 4.84 17.62 -9.05
CA PHE A 174 6.16 17.36 -9.62
C PHE A 174 6.37 18.25 -10.85
N GLN A 175 7.46 19.01 -10.86
CA GLN A 175 7.84 19.89 -11.98
C GLN A 175 9.10 19.34 -12.65
N PHE A 176 9.19 19.40 -13.96
CA PHE A 176 10.28 18.87 -14.79
C PHE A 176 10.80 19.91 -15.79
#